data_057defee2bafaa4129df5438963c2022
#
_entry.id   057defee2bafaa4129df5438963c2022
#
_cell.length_a   1.000
_cell.length_b   1.000
_cell.length_c   1.000
_cell.angle_alpha   90.00
_cell.angle_beta   90.00
_cell.angle_gamma   90.00
#
_symmetry.space_group_name_H-M   'P 1'
#
loop_
_entity.id
_entity.type
_entity.pdbx_description
1 polymer ?
#
loop_
_entity_poly.entity_id
_entity_poly.type
_entity_poly.pdbx_seq_one_letter_code
_entity_poly.pdbx_strand_id
1 'polypeptide(L)'
;MRSALRGLLLGVLGTLVLYGCSNPQLIRQRHRAAVYNTELGVAYLQRGELALAKEKLDQAERENPDSPNVQSARALLFERLREPARADHAFHRALELAPRNPDYQNDYAVYLCSSGRYARGVKYFLEAARNPLYLTPADAFDNAGVCLRAEHHDAAAIKMFKTALAINPEFSSAVWELAELDYKHGRLKQAHSELVQYLSTHHETASLLLLAVRVMHAQGDTLDAVLYARRLQLDYPDSPQARALSTLGLNSG
;
A
#
# COMPACT_ATOMS: atom_id res chain seq x y z
N MET A 1 56.65 -71.90 -26.95
CA MET A 1 56.13 -72.17 -25.61
C MET A 1 55.26 -70.93 -25.19
N ARG A 2 54.06 -71.16 -24.78
CA ARG A 2 52.85 -70.40 -24.57
C ARG A 2 53.06 -69.17 -23.73
N SER A 3 52.64 -67.98 -24.21
CA SER A 3 52.41 -66.77 -23.42
C SER A 3 51.00 -66.24 -23.68
N ALA A 4 50.27 -66.15 -22.63
CA ALA A 4 48.85 -65.75 -22.61
C ALA A 4 48.68 -64.21 -22.73
N LEU A 5 47.91 -63.81 -23.72
CA LEU A 5 47.42 -62.48 -23.86
C LEU A 5 46.26 -62.31 -22.86
N ARG A 6 46.42 -61.44 -21.87
CA ARG A 6 45.29 -60.92 -21.02
C ARG A 6 44.86 -59.56 -21.54
N GLY A 7 43.74 -59.57 -22.21
CA GLY A 7 43.08 -58.34 -22.64
C GLY A 7 42.51 -57.56 -21.46
N LEU A 8 42.85 -56.27 -21.40
CA LEU A 8 42.32 -55.29 -20.45
C LEU A 8 41.08 -54.66 -21.09
N LEU A 9 39.90 -55.07 -20.64
CA LEU A 9 38.63 -54.40 -20.97
C LEU A 9 38.48 -53.16 -20.07
N LEU A 10 38.81 -51.98 -20.61
CA LEU A 10 38.48 -50.69 -20.01
C LEU A 10 36.99 -50.41 -20.26
N GLY A 11 36.19 -50.64 -19.25
CA GLY A 11 34.80 -50.21 -19.22
C GLY A 11 34.70 -48.68 -19.08
N VAL A 12 34.36 -48.00 -20.16
CA VAL A 12 33.96 -46.58 -20.14
C VAL A 12 32.56 -46.51 -19.57
N LEU A 13 32.45 -46.24 -18.26
CA LEU A 13 31.18 -45.81 -17.64
C LEU A 13 30.88 -44.38 -18.13
N GLY A 14 30.11 -44.29 -19.20
CA GLY A 14 29.52 -43.00 -19.62
C GLY A 14 28.53 -42.53 -18.60
N THR A 15 28.93 -41.58 -17.77
CA THR A 15 27.97 -40.77 -16.96
C THR A 15 27.10 -39.95 -17.90
N LEU A 16 25.90 -40.44 -18.20
CA LEU A 16 24.83 -39.66 -18.82
C LEU A 16 24.46 -38.56 -17.84
N VAL A 17 25.09 -37.40 -17.98
CA VAL A 17 24.61 -36.15 -17.38
C VAL A 17 23.34 -35.80 -18.16
N LEU A 18 22.19 -36.15 -17.58
CA LEU A 18 20.88 -35.63 -18.04
C LEU A 18 20.85 -34.12 -17.81
N TYR A 19 21.41 -33.36 -18.76
CA TYR A 19 21.06 -31.95 -18.89
C TYR A 19 19.56 -31.91 -19.22
N GLY A 20 18.75 -31.66 -18.21
CA GLY A 20 17.34 -31.33 -18.39
C GLY A 20 17.28 -30.11 -19.29
N CYS A 21 17.12 -30.30 -20.58
CA CYS A 21 16.86 -29.23 -21.54
C CYS A 21 15.49 -28.61 -21.17
N SER A 22 15.52 -27.63 -20.31
CA SER A 22 14.34 -26.78 -20.09
C SER A 22 14.04 -26.08 -21.41
N ASN A 23 12.93 -26.48 -22.05
CA ASN A 23 12.47 -25.88 -23.31
C ASN A 23 12.22 -24.39 -23.10
N PRO A 24 12.98 -23.48 -23.76
CA PRO A 24 12.82 -22.03 -23.55
C PRO A 24 11.41 -21.52 -23.88
N GLN A 25 10.70 -22.21 -24.77
CA GLN A 25 9.31 -21.89 -25.11
C GLN A 25 8.37 -22.22 -23.92
N LEU A 26 8.57 -23.37 -23.28
CA LEU A 26 7.78 -23.77 -22.13
C LEU A 26 8.01 -22.82 -20.93
N ILE A 27 9.25 -22.41 -20.70
CA ILE A 27 9.58 -21.43 -19.64
C ILE A 27 8.84 -20.11 -19.91
N ARG A 28 8.93 -19.58 -21.15
CA ARG A 28 8.21 -18.34 -21.52
C ARG A 28 6.71 -18.49 -21.39
N GLN A 29 6.15 -19.64 -21.74
CA GLN A 29 4.71 -19.90 -21.59
C GLN A 29 4.31 -19.89 -20.11
N ARG A 30 5.06 -20.57 -19.24
CA ARG A 30 4.83 -20.56 -17.78
C ARG A 30 4.90 -19.14 -17.21
N HIS A 31 5.92 -18.36 -17.58
CA HIS A 31 6.02 -16.98 -17.11
C HIS A 31 4.80 -16.13 -17.51
N ARG A 32 4.33 -16.28 -18.76
CA ARG A 32 3.11 -15.56 -19.21
C ARG A 32 1.87 -16.00 -18.44
N ALA A 33 1.73 -17.30 -18.22
CA ALA A 33 0.62 -17.83 -17.45
C ALA A 33 0.66 -17.35 -15.99
N ALA A 34 1.85 -17.30 -15.36
CA ALA A 34 2.03 -16.73 -14.03
C ALA A 34 1.62 -15.26 -13.96
N VAL A 35 2.03 -14.43 -14.94
CA VAL A 35 1.64 -13.02 -15.01
C VAL A 35 0.11 -12.91 -15.10
N TYR A 36 -0.51 -13.59 -16.05
CA TYR A 36 -1.95 -13.56 -16.24
C TYR A 36 -2.74 -14.02 -14.99
N ASN A 37 -2.31 -15.13 -14.38
CA ASN A 37 -2.94 -15.64 -13.16
C ASN A 37 -2.73 -14.69 -11.97
N THR A 38 -1.59 -13.98 -11.90
CA THR A 38 -1.35 -12.95 -10.87
C THR A 38 -2.31 -11.77 -11.05
N GLU A 39 -2.45 -11.25 -12.26
CA GLU A 39 -3.37 -10.14 -12.57
C GLU A 39 -4.83 -10.50 -12.23
N LEU A 40 -5.28 -11.70 -12.61
CA LEU A 40 -6.60 -12.21 -12.24
C LEU A 40 -6.76 -12.34 -10.73
N GLY A 41 -5.74 -12.89 -10.05
CA GLY A 41 -5.75 -13.04 -8.61
C GLY A 41 -5.88 -11.70 -7.89
N VAL A 42 -5.14 -10.67 -8.34
CA VAL A 42 -5.23 -9.31 -7.81
C VAL A 42 -6.61 -8.70 -8.09
N ALA A 43 -7.16 -8.89 -9.29
CA ALA A 43 -8.51 -8.40 -9.62
C ALA A 43 -9.59 -9.03 -8.72
N TYR A 44 -9.47 -10.32 -8.41
CA TYR A 44 -10.36 -11.00 -7.46
C TYR A 44 -10.16 -10.51 -6.02
N LEU A 45 -8.91 -10.22 -5.60
CA LEU A 45 -8.65 -9.60 -4.29
C LEU A 45 -9.34 -8.24 -4.13
N GLN A 46 -9.31 -7.41 -5.17
CA GLN A 46 -9.98 -6.10 -5.18
C GLN A 46 -11.50 -6.22 -5.05
N ARG A 47 -12.09 -7.29 -5.58
CA ARG A 47 -13.53 -7.59 -5.46
C ARG A 47 -13.89 -8.30 -4.15
N GLY A 48 -12.90 -8.69 -3.33
CA GLY A 48 -13.12 -9.47 -2.11
C GLY A 48 -13.42 -10.97 -2.37
N GLU A 49 -13.23 -11.45 -3.58
CA GLU A 49 -13.48 -12.84 -4.01
C GLU A 49 -12.29 -13.73 -3.64
N LEU A 50 -12.04 -13.89 -2.33
CA LEU A 50 -10.80 -14.47 -1.79
C LEU A 50 -10.52 -15.91 -2.25
N ALA A 51 -11.56 -16.72 -2.46
CA ALA A 51 -11.41 -18.10 -2.92
C ALA A 51 -10.88 -18.17 -4.36
N LEU A 52 -11.40 -17.32 -5.26
CA LEU A 52 -10.94 -17.21 -6.65
C LEU A 52 -9.55 -16.58 -6.71
N ALA A 53 -9.30 -15.54 -5.90
CA ALA A 53 -7.96 -14.95 -5.77
C ALA A 53 -6.93 -16.02 -5.37
N LYS A 54 -7.24 -16.85 -4.38
CA LYS A 54 -6.36 -17.92 -3.93
C LYS A 54 -6.11 -18.96 -5.03
N GLU A 55 -7.13 -19.38 -5.74
CA GLU A 55 -6.99 -20.34 -6.85
C GLU A 55 -5.99 -19.81 -7.90
N LYS A 56 -6.17 -18.56 -8.34
CA LYS A 56 -5.34 -17.96 -9.38
C LYS A 56 -3.91 -17.70 -8.90
N LEU A 57 -3.73 -17.22 -7.69
CA LEU A 57 -2.39 -16.98 -7.13
C LEU A 57 -1.65 -18.27 -6.81
N ASP A 58 -2.34 -19.35 -6.42
CA ASP A 58 -1.71 -20.68 -6.28
C ASP A 58 -1.31 -21.26 -7.65
N GLN A 59 -2.05 -20.96 -8.72
CA GLN A 59 -1.63 -21.30 -10.09
C GLN A 59 -0.37 -20.52 -10.49
N ALA A 60 -0.37 -19.19 -10.27
CA ALA A 60 0.76 -18.34 -10.58
C ALA A 60 2.04 -18.80 -9.87
N GLU A 61 1.93 -19.17 -8.60
CA GLU A 61 3.08 -19.72 -7.82
C GLU A 61 3.64 -21.00 -8.41
N ARG A 62 2.78 -21.94 -8.81
CA ARG A 62 3.25 -23.19 -9.45
C ARG A 62 3.96 -22.95 -10.77
N GLU A 63 3.60 -21.89 -11.48
CA GLU A 63 4.16 -21.55 -12.79
C GLU A 63 5.44 -20.74 -12.68
N ASN A 64 5.54 -19.83 -11.70
CA ASN A 64 6.74 -19.02 -11.47
C ASN A 64 6.89 -18.65 -9.98
N PRO A 65 7.42 -19.54 -9.14
CA PRO A 65 7.59 -19.30 -7.70
C PRO A 65 8.60 -18.19 -7.38
N ASP A 66 9.53 -17.91 -8.29
CA ASP A 66 10.55 -16.87 -8.14
C ASP A 66 10.16 -15.54 -8.78
N SER A 67 8.87 -15.34 -9.06
CA SER A 67 8.34 -14.04 -9.47
C SER A 67 8.06 -13.17 -8.26
N PRO A 68 8.70 -11.99 -8.12
CA PRO A 68 8.40 -11.07 -7.03
C PRO A 68 6.95 -10.57 -7.06
N ASN A 69 6.35 -10.38 -8.27
CA ASN A 69 4.94 -10.02 -8.42
C ASN A 69 4.01 -11.08 -7.84
N VAL A 70 4.28 -12.36 -8.09
CA VAL A 70 3.50 -13.48 -7.54
C VAL A 70 3.57 -13.46 -6.02
N GLN A 71 4.77 -13.29 -5.46
CA GLN A 71 4.98 -13.30 -4.01
C GLN A 71 4.31 -12.10 -3.34
N SER A 72 4.40 -10.88 -3.91
CA SER A 72 3.71 -9.70 -3.40
C SER A 72 2.18 -9.88 -3.43
N ALA A 73 1.62 -10.34 -4.55
CA ALA A 73 0.17 -10.59 -4.66
C ALA A 73 -0.32 -11.66 -3.66
N ARG A 74 0.48 -12.71 -3.43
CA ARG A 74 0.18 -13.73 -2.41
C ARG A 74 0.26 -13.18 -1.00
N ALA A 75 1.21 -12.28 -0.74
CA ALA A 75 1.29 -11.62 0.56
C ALA A 75 0.00 -10.84 0.88
N LEU A 76 -0.50 -10.07 -0.09
CA LEU A 76 -1.79 -9.35 0.03
C LEU A 76 -2.97 -10.31 0.23
N LEU A 77 -2.98 -11.46 -0.46
CA LEU A 77 -4.00 -12.50 -0.24
C LEU A 77 -3.95 -13.01 1.21
N PHE A 78 -2.77 -13.36 1.73
CA PHE A 78 -2.64 -13.89 3.07
C PHE A 78 -2.98 -12.86 4.15
N GLU A 79 -2.71 -11.59 3.92
CA GLU A 79 -3.18 -10.50 4.78
C GLU A 79 -4.72 -10.49 4.84
N ARG A 80 -5.40 -10.53 3.69
CA ARG A 80 -6.88 -10.59 3.62
C ARG A 80 -7.46 -11.85 4.25
N LEU A 81 -6.77 -12.96 4.16
CA LEU A 81 -7.12 -14.23 4.81
C LEU A 81 -6.81 -14.26 6.32
N ARG A 82 -6.18 -13.20 6.86
CA ARG A 82 -5.70 -13.12 8.25
C ARG A 82 -4.71 -14.22 8.61
N GLU A 83 -3.82 -14.52 7.69
CA GLU A 83 -2.73 -15.49 7.84
C GLU A 83 -1.37 -14.76 7.96
N PRO A 84 -1.08 -14.10 9.11
CA PRO A 84 0.03 -13.14 9.22
C PRO A 84 1.41 -13.75 8.99
N ALA A 85 1.64 -14.98 9.40
CA ALA A 85 2.93 -15.64 9.17
C ALA A 85 3.21 -15.91 7.68
N ARG A 86 2.16 -16.27 6.94
CA ARG A 86 2.26 -16.49 5.49
C ARG A 86 2.41 -15.17 4.73
N ALA A 87 1.69 -14.12 5.16
CA ALA A 87 1.83 -12.79 4.59
C ALA A 87 3.26 -12.26 4.77
N ASP A 88 3.79 -12.32 5.98
CA ASP A 88 5.15 -11.86 6.28
C ASP A 88 6.21 -12.61 5.46
N HIS A 89 6.09 -13.94 5.36
CA HIS A 89 6.99 -14.76 4.54
C HIS A 89 6.93 -14.37 3.05
N ALA A 90 5.74 -14.17 2.50
CA ALA A 90 5.56 -13.84 1.09
C ALA A 90 6.06 -12.42 0.77
N PHE A 91 5.83 -11.42 1.64
CA PHE A 91 6.43 -10.08 1.51
C PHE A 91 7.96 -10.14 1.55
N HIS A 92 8.53 -10.89 2.51
CA HIS A 92 9.98 -11.09 2.56
C HIS A 92 10.51 -11.70 1.27
N ARG A 93 9.84 -12.73 0.76
CA ARG A 93 10.26 -13.39 -0.48
C ARG A 93 10.21 -12.44 -1.69
N ALA A 94 9.19 -11.58 -1.79
CA ALA A 94 9.11 -10.57 -2.84
C ALA A 94 10.31 -9.59 -2.76
N LEU A 95 10.67 -9.15 -1.55
CA LEU A 95 11.82 -8.26 -1.34
C LEU A 95 13.18 -8.96 -1.52
N GLU A 96 13.32 -10.25 -1.22
CA GLU A 96 14.54 -11.02 -1.55
C GLU A 96 14.77 -11.08 -3.06
N LEU A 97 13.69 -11.28 -3.82
CA LEU A 97 13.74 -11.37 -5.29
C LEU A 97 13.93 -10.00 -5.96
N ALA A 98 13.42 -8.92 -5.35
CA ALA A 98 13.51 -7.56 -5.87
C ALA A 98 13.73 -6.53 -4.74
N PRO A 99 14.91 -6.49 -4.09
CA PRO A 99 15.13 -5.74 -2.84
C PRO A 99 15.03 -4.23 -2.97
N ARG A 100 15.16 -3.69 -4.18
CA ARG A 100 15.08 -2.25 -4.46
C ARG A 100 13.80 -1.84 -5.18
N ASN A 101 12.84 -2.74 -5.31
CA ASN A 101 11.55 -2.37 -5.91
C ASN A 101 10.72 -1.56 -4.90
N PRO A 102 10.40 -0.29 -5.19
CA PRO A 102 9.72 0.58 -4.24
C PRO A 102 8.26 0.18 -3.99
N ASP A 103 7.60 -0.44 -4.97
CA ASP A 103 6.22 -0.89 -4.80
C ASP A 103 6.14 -2.01 -3.75
N TYR A 104 7.04 -2.99 -3.81
CA TYR A 104 7.07 -4.06 -2.80
C TYR A 104 7.51 -3.56 -1.42
N GLN A 105 8.42 -2.56 -1.37
CA GLN A 105 8.79 -1.90 -0.12
C GLN A 105 7.57 -1.19 0.49
N ASN A 106 6.81 -0.45 -0.33
CA ASN A 106 5.59 0.24 0.11
C ASN A 106 4.52 -0.74 0.59
N ASP A 107 4.23 -1.80 -0.18
CA ASP A 107 3.23 -2.81 0.18
C ASP A 107 3.57 -3.48 1.51
N TYR A 108 4.83 -3.89 1.68
CA TYR A 108 5.27 -4.46 2.94
C TYR A 108 5.21 -3.46 4.10
N ALA A 109 5.51 -2.19 3.84
CA ALA A 109 5.41 -1.12 4.84
C ALA A 109 3.96 -0.94 5.32
N VAL A 110 2.98 -0.94 4.41
CA VAL A 110 1.55 -0.90 4.75
C VAL A 110 1.18 -2.06 5.69
N TYR A 111 1.58 -3.27 5.31
CA TYR A 111 1.34 -4.46 6.13
C TYR A 111 2.03 -4.39 7.51
N LEU A 112 3.25 -3.89 7.57
CA LEU A 112 3.98 -3.73 8.83
C LEU A 112 3.26 -2.75 9.76
N CYS A 113 2.78 -1.62 9.24
CA CYS A 113 2.04 -0.63 10.02
C CYS A 113 0.69 -1.16 10.50
N SER A 114 -0.07 -1.83 9.64
CA SER A 114 -1.35 -2.45 10.02
C SER A 114 -1.18 -3.53 11.09
N SER A 115 0.01 -4.16 11.15
CA SER A 115 0.39 -5.17 12.15
C SER A 115 1.04 -4.58 13.40
N GLY A 116 1.09 -3.24 13.58
CA GLY A 116 1.69 -2.58 14.73
C GLY A 116 3.23 -2.55 14.72
N ARG A 117 3.88 -2.92 13.63
CA ARG A 117 5.34 -2.91 13.46
C ARG A 117 5.82 -1.58 12.88
N TYR A 118 5.41 -0.47 13.50
CA TYR A 118 5.47 0.89 12.98
C TYR A 118 6.87 1.32 12.54
N ALA A 119 7.88 1.19 13.40
CA ALA A 119 9.25 1.60 13.08
C ALA A 119 9.81 0.94 11.81
N ARG A 120 9.49 -0.35 11.60
CA ARG A 120 9.88 -1.07 10.38
C ARG A 120 9.09 -0.59 9.17
N GLY A 121 7.79 -0.37 9.32
CA GLY A 121 6.93 0.17 8.27
C GLY A 121 7.42 1.52 7.78
N VAL A 122 7.63 2.46 8.70
CA VAL A 122 8.17 3.80 8.39
C VAL A 122 9.50 3.71 7.64
N LYS A 123 10.42 2.82 8.06
CA LYS A 123 11.69 2.61 7.36
C LYS A 123 11.46 2.25 5.89
N TYR A 124 10.61 1.26 5.60
CA TYR A 124 10.34 0.82 4.22
C TYR A 124 9.61 1.87 3.39
N PHE A 125 8.66 2.63 3.97
CA PHE A 125 8.06 3.77 3.28
C PHE A 125 9.10 4.80 2.85
N LEU A 126 10.03 5.15 3.74
CA LEU A 126 11.08 6.11 3.43
C LEU A 126 12.11 5.57 2.43
N GLU A 127 12.38 4.28 2.40
CA GLU A 127 13.19 3.64 1.38
C GLU A 127 12.50 3.69 0.02
N ALA A 128 11.21 3.37 -0.06
CA ALA A 128 10.40 3.48 -1.27
C ALA A 128 10.35 4.92 -1.79
N ALA A 129 10.02 5.89 -0.92
CA ALA A 129 9.90 7.29 -1.29
C ALA A 129 11.20 7.91 -1.83
N ARG A 130 12.37 7.41 -1.42
CA ARG A 130 13.68 7.87 -1.90
C ARG A 130 14.09 7.23 -3.23
N ASN A 131 13.38 6.22 -3.69
CA ASN A 131 13.70 5.58 -4.95
C ASN A 131 13.25 6.49 -6.12
N PRO A 132 14.15 6.90 -7.02
CA PRO A 132 13.79 7.81 -8.12
C PRO A 132 12.84 7.18 -9.16
N LEU A 133 12.66 5.86 -9.12
CA LEU A 133 11.74 5.14 -10.00
C LEU A 133 10.34 4.97 -9.38
N TYR A 134 10.15 5.41 -8.14
CA TYR A 134 8.84 5.34 -7.50
C TYR A 134 7.93 6.46 -7.99
N LEU A 135 6.78 6.07 -8.55
CA LEU A 135 5.88 7.02 -9.21
C LEU A 135 5.03 7.83 -8.22
N THR A 136 4.83 7.33 -7.02
CA THR A 136 3.96 7.95 -6.01
C THR A 136 4.68 8.20 -4.67
N PRO A 137 5.79 8.96 -4.66
CA PRO A 137 6.54 9.21 -3.42
C PRO A 137 5.73 9.98 -2.37
N ALA A 138 4.75 10.82 -2.79
CA ALA A 138 3.85 11.50 -1.87
C ALA A 138 3.01 10.52 -1.06
N ASP A 139 2.51 9.44 -1.68
CA ASP A 139 1.74 8.40 -0.99
C ASP A 139 2.57 7.70 0.08
N ALA A 140 3.84 7.40 -0.20
CA ALA A 140 4.71 6.77 0.78
C ALA A 140 5.00 7.69 1.98
N PHE A 141 5.18 9.00 1.77
CA PHE A 141 5.33 9.97 2.87
C PHE A 141 4.03 10.09 3.68
N ASP A 142 2.88 10.16 3.03
CA ASP A 142 1.58 10.20 3.72
C ASP A 142 1.37 8.92 4.57
N ASN A 143 1.56 7.76 4.00
CA ASN A 143 1.48 6.47 4.69
C ASN A 143 2.47 6.38 5.87
N ALA A 144 3.70 6.91 5.72
CA ALA A 144 4.66 7.00 6.82
C ALA A 144 4.16 7.92 7.94
N GLY A 145 3.50 9.03 7.58
CA GLY A 145 2.86 9.95 8.51
C GLY A 145 1.72 9.27 9.29
N VAL A 146 0.83 8.58 8.59
CA VAL A 146 -0.27 7.80 9.21
C VAL A 146 0.27 6.73 10.17
N CYS A 147 1.34 6.03 9.76
CA CYS A 147 2.02 5.03 10.57
C CYS A 147 2.61 5.63 11.87
N LEU A 148 3.30 6.77 11.77
CA LEU A 148 3.86 7.49 12.91
C LEU A 148 2.78 8.03 13.85
N ARG A 149 1.66 8.52 13.30
CA ARG A 149 0.51 8.97 14.09
C ARG A 149 -0.11 7.82 14.88
N ALA A 150 -0.21 6.63 14.30
CA ALA A 150 -0.70 5.45 15.00
C ALA A 150 0.19 5.05 16.19
N GLU A 151 1.48 5.37 16.14
CA GLU A 151 2.44 5.21 17.23
C GLU A 151 2.53 6.44 18.16
N HIS A 152 1.63 7.44 17.99
CA HIS A 152 1.60 8.71 18.75
C HIS A 152 2.85 9.57 18.58
N HIS A 153 3.55 9.45 17.45
CA HIS A 153 4.69 10.29 17.10
C HIS A 153 4.27 11.48 16.24
N ASP A 154 3.34 12.29 16.74
CA ASP A 154 2.66 13.36 15.99
C ASP A 154 3.61 14.37 15.33
N ALA A 155 4.69 14.77 16.01
CA ALA A 155 5.65 15.71 15.43
C ALA A 155 6.37 15.15 14.19
N ALA A 156 6.69 13.85 14.21
CA ALA A 156 7.27 13.17 13.06
C ALA A 156 6.24 12.95 11.95
N ALA A 157 5.00 12.62 12.30
CA ALA A 157 3.89 12.48 11.36
C ALA A 157 3.64 13.78 10.59
N ILE A 158 3.55 14.92 11.29
CA ILE A 158 3.41 16.26 10.69
C ILE A 158 4.51 16.53 9.65
N LYS A 159 5.76 16.15 9.95
CA LYS A 159 6.86 16.31 8.99
C LYS A 159 6.64 15.48 7.73
N MET A 160 6.13 14.27 7.86
CA MET A 160 5.86 13.39 6.71
C MET A 160 4.72 13.94 5.85
N PHE A 161 3.61 14.35 6.45
CA PHE A 161 2.49 14.97 5.72
C PHE A 161 2.90 16.25 4.99
N LYS A 162 3.69 17.12 5.64
CA LYS A 162 4.24 18.31 4.98
C LYS A 162 5.16 17.96 3.80
N THR A 163 5.92 16.88 3.92
CA THR A 163 6.76 16.40 2.81
C THR A 163 5.89 15.86 1.66
N ALA A 164 4.83 15.13 1.96
CA ALA A 164 3.88 14.67 0.96
C ALA A 164 3.25 15.84 0.19
N LEU A 165 2.81 16.89 0.90
CA LEU A 165 2.25 18.12 0.29
C LEU A 165 3.27 18.95 -0.49
N ALA A 166 4.53 18.93 -0.10
CA ALA A 166 5.59 19.59 -0.88
C ALA A 166 5.83 18.91 -2.24
N ILE A 167 5.55 17.60 -2.33
CA ILE A 167 5.66 16.81 -3.57
C ILE A 167 4.36 16.92 -4.38
N ASN A 168 3.22 16.77 -3.72
CA ASN A 168 1.90 16.87 -4.33
C ASN A 168 0.98 17.79 -3.50
N PRO A 169 0.86 19.09 -3.86
CA PRO A 169 0.00 20.03 -3.14
C PRO A 169 -1.50 19.68 -3.16
N GLU A 170 -1.93 18.85 -4.11
CA GLU A 170 -3.32 18.41 -4.26
C GLU A 170 -3.68 17.20 -3.37
N PHE A 171 -2.75 16.75 -2.51
CA PHE A 171 -2.91 15.51 -1.75
C PHE A 171 -3.84 15.71 -0.55
N SER A 172 -5.13 15.56 -0.78
CA SER A 172 -6.22 15.80 0.19
C SER A 172 -6.09 15.01 1.50
N SER A 173 -5.53 13.79 1.44
CA SER A 173 -5.28 12.97 2.63
C SER A 173 -4.32 13.66 3.59
N ALA A 174 -3.17 14.13 3.11
CA ALA A 174 -2.18 14.80 3.94
C ALA A 174 -2.71 16.12 4.54
N VAL A 175 -3.54 16.88 3.79
CA VAL A 175 -4.21 18.07 4.33
C VAL A 175 -5.15 17.69 5.47
N TRP A 176 -5.97 16.67 5.27
CA TRP A 176 -6.89 16.18 6.28
C TRP A 176 -6.14 15.74 7.55
N GLU A 177 -5.07 14.97 7.39
CA GLU A 177 -4.25 14.48 8.49
C GLU A 177 -3.59 15.60 9.31
N LEU A 178 -3.06 16.63 8.62
CA LEU A 178 -2.47 17.80 9.29
C LEU A 178 -3.52 18.58 10.05
N ALA A 179 -4.61 18.94 9.40
CA ALA A 179 -5.67 19.73 10.00
C ALA A 179 -6.36 18.97 11.17
N GLU A 180 -6.54 17.66 11.06
CA GLU A 180 -7.09 16.83 12.15
C GLU A 180 -6.12 16.75 13.35
N LEU A 181 -4.81 16.64 13.12
CA LEU A 181 -3.80 16.71 14.18
C LEU A 181 -3.80 18.08 14.86
N ASP A 182 -3.83 19.17 14.08
CA ASP A 182 -3.87 20.52 14.61
C ASP A 182 -5.15 20.79 15.38
N TYR A 183 -6.29 20.31 14.90
CA TYR A 183 -7.56 20.36 15.61
C TYR A 183 -7.50 19.62 16.96
N LYS A 184 -6.98 18.39 16.98
CA LYS A 184 -6.85 17.58 18.21
C LYS A 184 -5.94 18.20 19.25
N HIS A 185 -4.90 18.91 18.80
CA HIS A 185 -3.99 19.62 19.68
C HIS A 185 -4.45 21.04 20.04
N GLY A 186 -5.66 21.44 19.67
CA GLY A 186 -6.22 22.78 19.94
C GLY A 186 -5.58 23.91 19.12
N ARG A 187 -4.78 23.61 18.11
CA ARG A 187 -4.18 24.59 17.18
C ARG A 187 -5.17 25.00 16.10
N LEU A 188 -6.34 25.48 16.54
CA LEU A 188 -7.49 25.72 15.67
C LEU A 188 -7.19 26.70 14.53
N LYS A 189 -6.43 27.77 14.79
CA LYS A 189 -6.06 28.75 13.75
C LYS A 189 -5.21 28.14 12.63
N GLN A 190 -4.34 27.18 12.96
CA GLN A 190 -3.50 26.50 11.99
C GLN A 190 -4.33 25.53 11.17
N ALA A 191 -5.15 24.70 11.81
CA ALA A 191 -6.08 23.80 11.12
C ALA A 191 -7.02 24.57 10.17
N HIS A 192 -7.56 25.72 10.61
CA HIS A 192 -8.36 26.62 9.78
C HIS A 192 -7.58 27.07 8.54
N SER A 193 -6.37 27.61 8.73
CA SER A 193 -5.56 28.13 7.61
C SER A 193 -5.27 27.05 6.56
N GLU A 194 -4.90 25.85 7.00
CA GLU A 194 -4.62 24.72 6.11
C GLU A 194 -5.85 24.29 5.31
N LEU A 195 -7.01 24.18 5.98
CA LEU A 195 -8.26 23.80 5.33
C LEU A 195 -8.75 24.86 4.33
N VAL A 196 -8.80 26.14 4.74
CA VAL A 196 -9.26 27.23 3.86
C VAL A 196 -8.35 27.39 2.65
N GLN A 197 -7.04 27.34 2.86
CA GLN A 197 -6.08 27.43 1.74
C GLN A 197 -6.33 26.31 0.73
N TYR A 198 -6.49 25.08 1.19
CA TYR A 198 -6.74 23.93 0.31
C TYR A 198 -8.11 24.03 -0.38
N LEU A 199 -9.18 24.24 0.38
CA LEU A 199 -10.57 24.24 -0.11
C LEU A 199 -10.90 25.44 -1.03
N SER A 200 -10.04 26.48 -1.04
CA SER A 200 -10.21 27.61 -1.96
C SER A 200 -9.76 27.31 -3.39
N THR A 201 -8.95 26.30 -3.61
CA THR A 201 -8.28 26.04 -4.90
C THR A 201 -8.38 24.60 -5.39
N HIS A 202 -8.77 23.66 -4.54
CA HIS A 202 -8.78 22.23 -4.84
C HIS A 202 -10.15 21.59 -4.63
N HIS A 203 -10.31 20.41 -5.20
CA HIS A 203 -11.53 19.62 -5.02
C HIS A 203 -11.75 19.23 -3.55
N GLU A 204 -12.96 19.44 -3.12
CA GLU A 204 -13.41 19.12 -1.78
C GLU A 204 -13.74 17.64 -1.64
N THR A 205 -13.52 17.11 -0.45
CA THR A 205 -14.06 15.81 -0.07
C THR A 205 -15.01 15.98 1.10
N ALA A 206 -15.97 15.06 1.25
CA ALA A 206 -16.89 15.10 2.38
C ALA A 206 -16.18 15.14 3.74
N SER A 207 -15.03 14.46 3.85
CA SER A 207 -14.23 14.43 5.07
C SER A 207 -13.56 15.77 5.37
N LEU A 208 -13.01 16.45 4.35
CA LEU A 208 -12.43 17.79 4.51
C LEU A 208 -13.49 18.81 4.88
N LEU A 209 -14.65 18.77 4.23
CA LEU A 209 -15.77 19.67 4.56
C LEU A 209 -16.25 19.48 6.00
N LEU A 210 -16.42 18.22 6.45
CA LEU A 210 -16.80 17.96 7.84
C LEU A 210 -15.74 18.45 8.83
N LEU A 211 -14.46 18.25 8.52
CA LEU A 211 -13.37 18.75 9.37
C LEU A 211 -13.36 20.28 9.41
N ALA A 212 -13.58 20.96 8.28
CA ALA A 212 -13.72 22.42 8.24
C ALA A 212 -14.87 22.89 9.13
N VAL A 213 -16.05 22.26 9.03
CA VAL A 213 -17.20 22.54 9.92
C VAL A 213 -16.80 22.43 11.40
N ARG A 214 -16.12 21.34 11.79
CA ARG A 214 -15.69 21.10 13.18
C ARG A 214 -14.69 22.15 13.67
N VAL A 215 -13.72 22.50 12.84
CA VAL A 215 -12.70 23.51 13.17
C VAL A 215 -13.32 24.89 13.33
N MET A 216 -14.15 25.33 12.35
CA MET A 216 -14.84 26.66 12.41
C MET A 216 -15.78 26.74 13.61
N HIS A 217 -16.56 25.69 13.84
CA HIS A 217 -17.45 25.63 15.01
C HIS A 217 -16.67 25.72 16.33
N ALA A 218 -15.54 25.01 16.45
CA ALA A 218 -14.68 25.06 17.63
C ALA A 218 -14.01 26.43 17.85
N GLN A 219 -13.79 27.19 16.77
CA GLN A 219 -13.30 28.57 16.83
C GLN A 219 -14.40 29.59 17.21
N GLY A 220 -15.67 29.19 17.19
CA GLY A 220 -16.81 30.09 17.34
C GLY A 220 -17.21 30.84 16.07
N ASP A 221 -16.59 30.47 14.93
CA ASP A 221 -16.96 31.00 13.62
C ASP A 221 -18.18 30.24 13.08
N THR A 222 -19.34 30.66 13.53
CA THR A 222 -20.61 30.02 13.17
C THR A 222 -20.99 30.24 11.72
N LEU A 223 -20.58 31.37 11.12
CA LEU A 223 -20.93 31.70 9.74
C LEU A 223 -20.23 30.72 8.78
N ASP A 224 -18.91 30.57 8.87
CA ASP A 224 -18.16 29.69 8.04
C ASP A 224 -18.51 28.22 8.32
N ALA A 225 -18.75 27.84 9.58
CA ALA A 225 -19.22 26.49 9.91
C ALA A 225 -20.54 26.16 9.18
N VAL A 226 -21.50 27.06 9.14
CA VAL A 226 -22.79 26.88 8.42
C VAL A 226 -22.57 26.82 6.90
N LEU A 227 -21.67 27.64 6.35
CA LEU A 227 -21.37 27.62 4.91
C LEU A 227 -20.78 26.28 4.50
N TYR A 228 -19.78 25.74 5.21
CA TYR A 228 -19.21 24.43 4.92
C TYR A 228 -20.19 23.29 5.18
N ALA A 229 -21.03 23.38 6.20
CA ALA A 229 -22.08 22.39 6.46
C ALA A 229 -23.09 22.32 5.31
N ARG A 230 -23.49 23.46 4.77
CA ARG A 230 -24.40 23.56 3.62
C ARG A 230 -23.76 22.96 2.35
N ARG A 231 -22.47 23.25 2.08
CA ARG A 231 -21.73 22.64 0.96
C ARG A 231 -21.69 21.11 1.10
N LEU A 232 -21.37 20.62 2.30
CA LEU A 232 -21.35 19.18 2.59
C LEU A 232 -22.70 18.51 2.32
N GLN A 233 -23.81 19.17 2.71
CA GLN A 233 -25.15 18.64 2.46
C GLN A 233 -25.55 18.68 0.99
N LEU A 234 -25.13 19.70 0.24
CA LEU A 234 -25.46 19.85 -1.18
C LEU A 234 -24.64 18.90 -2.06
N ASP A 235 -23.34 18.82 -1.80
CA ASP A 235 -22.42 18.10 -2.67
C ASP A 235 -22.31 16.60 -2.30
N TYR A 236 -22.60 16.26 -1.03
CA TYR A 236 -22.46 14.89 -0.51
C TYR A 236 -23.64 14.48 0.39
N PRO A 237 -24.92 14.59 -0.09
CA PRO A 237 -26.11 14.44 0.76
C PRO A 237 -26.21 13.07 1.44
N ASP A 238 -25.79 12.01 0.76
CA ASP A 238 -25.87 10.63 1.24
C ASP A 238 -24.63 10.17 2.04
N SER A 239 -23.65 11.05 2.22
CA SER A 239 -22.41 10.70 2.91
C SER A 239 -22.62 10.49 4.41
N PRO A 240 -21.83 9.61 5.05
CA PRO A 240 -21.79 9.52 6.52
C PRO A 240 -21.43 10.85 7.17
N GLN A 241 -20.61 11.66 6.50
CA GLN A 241 -20.17 12.98 6.94
C GLN A 241 -21.32 13.99 7.00
N ALA A 242 -22.18 14.02 5.99
CA ALA A 242 -23.38 14.86 6.01
C ALA A 242 -24.34 14.47 7.16
N ARG A 243 -24.52 13.16 7.38
CA ARG A 243 -25.31 12.67 8.52
C ARG A 243 -24.74 13.07 9.88
N ALA A 244 -23.40 13.17 9.99
CA ALA A 244 -22.74 13.56 11.23
C ALA A 244 -22.98 15.03 11.62
N LEU A 245 -23.43 15.90 10.72
CA LEU A 245 -23.75 17.30 11.03
C LEU A 245 -24.85 17.44 12.10
N SER A 246 -25.77 16.49 12.17
CA SER A 246 -26.83 16.48 13.19
C SER A 246 -26.27 16.46 14.62
N THR A 247 -25.14 15.81 14.83
CA THR A 247 -24.49 15.73 16.15
C THR A 247 -23.82 17.04 16.57
N LEU A 248 -23.59 17.95 15.63
CA LEU A 248 -22.99 19.27 15.86
C LEU A 248 -24.04 20.37 16.04
N GLY A 249 -25.34 20.06 15.98
CA GLY A 249 -26.42 21.03 16.06
C GLY A 249 -26.50 21.98 14.85
N LEU A 250 -25.85 21.62 13.75
CA LEU A 250 -25.72 22.42 12.53
C LEU A 250 -26.63 21.90 11.40
N ASN A 251 -27.73 21.25 11.74
CA ASN A 251 -28.73 20.91 10.75
C ASN A 251 -29.40 22.20 10.25
N SER A 252 -29.28 22.45 8.93
CA SER A 252 -30.11 23.45 8.28
C SER A 252 -31.57 23.03 8.43
N GLY A 253 -32.33 23.81 9.17
CA GLY A 253 -33.78 23.77 9.09
C GLY A 253 -34.26 24.06 7.66
#